data_d32a012a20fa4d6d09ae961a7615303e
#
_entry.id   d32a012a20fa4d6d09ae961a7615303e
#
_cell.length_a   1.000
_cell.length_b   1.000
_cell.length_c   1.000
_cell.angle_alpha   90.00
_cell.angle_beta   90.00
_cell.angle_gamma   90.00
#
_symmetry.space_group_name_H-M   'P 1'
#
loop_
_entity.id
_entity.type
_entity.pdbx_description
1 polymer ?
#
loop_
_entity_poly.entity_id
_entity_poly.type
_entity_poly.pdbx_seq_one_letter_code
_entity_poly.pdbx_strand_id
1 'polypeptide(L)'
;MKRRMSEFIPKAFYSMWRAAFDPKILHVVEKGGRGSGKSSDLGHTIIQLIMRYPVNAVCIRKTDNTLEQSVYEQLKWAISEQGVSHLFKINKSPLKITYIPRGNYIIFRGAQDPERIKSLKDSRFPFAIGWIEELAEFKTEDEVKTITNSLLRGELADGLFYKFFYSYNPPKRKQSWVNKKYESVIQPPNTHVHHSTYLDNPYISQAFIEEAEATKERSEKRYRWEYLGEAIGSGVAPFENLVFRKITDEEIARFDNIRQGNDFGYANDPLAFVRWHYDKKKRVIYAIDEIYGVKISNRELAERIREKGYQSQMITCDSAEPKSIDELKLQLNIPLVQGAKKGPDSREYGERWLDDLDAIVIDPERTPNIAREFESADYAVDRDGNPKPKLEEVNDHTIDATRYAFEDDMRQPGISFW
;
A
#
# COMPACT_ATOMS: atom_id res chain seq x y z
N MET A 1 -12.18 40.35 8.70
CA MET A 1 -11.05 40.30 7.76
C MET A 1 -11.11 39.01 6.97
N LYS A 2 -11.11 39.02 5.63
CA LYS A 2 -11.10 37.76 4.84
C LYS A 2 -9.68 37.20 4.88
N ARG A 3 -9.47 36.07 5.54
CA ARG A 3 -8.20 35.33 5.57
C ARG A 3 -8.10 34.39 4.38
N ARG A 4 -6.90 34.19 3.85
CA ARG A 4 -6.67 33.26 2.72
C ARG A 4 -6.32 31.87 3.28
N MET A 5 -6.76 30.82 2.62
CA MET A 5 -6.43 29.45 3.05
C MET A 5 -4.92 29.16 3.03
N SER A 6 -4.16 29.84 2.17
CA SER A 6 -2.70 29.77 2.17
C SER A 6 -2.01 30.29 3.44
N GLU A 7 -2.77 30.93 4.35
CA GLU A 7 -2.28 31.32 5.69
C GLU A 7 -2.35 30.14 6.68
N PHE A 8 -3.13 29.11 6.39
CA PHE A 8 -3.35 27.95 7.27
C PHE A 8 -2.76 26.67 6.71
N ILE A 9 -2.71 26.55 5.38
CA ILE A 9 -2.23 25.36 4.68
C ILE A 9 -0.85 25.62 4.08
N PRO A 10 0.20 24.94 4.56
CA PRO A 10 1.54 25.05 4.02
C PRO A 10 1.60 24.62 2.56
N LYS A 11 2.56 25.16 1.80
CA LYS A 11 2.70 24.85 0.36
C LYS A 11 2.86 23.36 0.07
N ALA A 12 3.52 22.62 0.95
CA ALA A 12 3.69 21.17 0.84
C ALA A 12 2.35 20.44 0.70
N PHE A 13 1.28 20.92 1.36
CA PHE A 13 -0.04 20.31 1.37
C PHE A 13 -0.99 20.79 0.25
N TYR A 14 -0.54 21.64 -0.67
CA TYR A 14 -1.43 22.15 -1.74
C TYR A 14 -1.94 21.06 -2.70
N SER A 15 -1.20 19.97 -2.89
CA SER A 15 -1.64 18.84 -3.70
C SER A 15 -2.81 18.12 -3.04
N MET A 16 -2.70 17.89 -1.72
CA MET A 16 -3.76 17.30 -0.90
C MET A 16 -5.00 18.18 -0.87
N TRP A 17 -4.83 19.49 -0.63
CA TRP A 17 -5.93 20.44 -0.67
C TRP A 17 -6.71 20.38 -2.00
N ARG A 18 -5.99 20.36 -3.15
CA ARG A 18 -6.63 20.22 -4.47
C ARG A 18 -7.39 18.91 -4.60
N ALA A 19 -6.78 17.80 -4.18
CA ALA A 19 -7.41 16.48 -4.20
C ALA A 19 -8.68 16.41 -3.32
N ALA A 20 -8.69 17.12 -2.18
CA ALA A 20 -9.85 17.19 -1.29
C ALA A 20 -11.09 17.80 -1.96
N PHE A 21 -10.91 18.72 -2.91
CA PHE A 21 -12.00 19.40 -3.62
C PHE A 21 -12.22 18.88 -5.05
N ASP A 22 -11.44 17.90 -5.52
CA ASP A 22 -11.62 17.26 -6.82
C ASP A 22 -12.64 16.10 -6.71
N PRO A 23 -13.81 16.18 -7.37
CA PRO A 23 -14.82 15.11 -7.30
C PRO A 23 -14.33 13.75 -7.84
N LYS A 24 -13.29 13.72 -8.69
CA LYS A 24 -12.72 12.49 -9.25
C LYS A 24 -11.90 11.71 -8.25
N ILE A 25 -11.40 12.36 -7.19
CA ILE A 25 -10.63 11.71 -6.14
C ILE A 25 -11.57 11.35 -4.99
N LEU A 26 -11.74 10.07 -4.73
CA LEU A 26 -12.57 9.58 -3.63
C LEU A 26 -11.78 9.48 -2.31
N HIS A 27 -10.53 9.04 -2.39
CA HIS A 27 -9.68 8.77 -1.24
C HIS A 27 -8.49 9.73 -1.19
N VAL A 28 -8.31 10.41 -0.06
CA VAL A 28 -7.17 11.29 0.21
C VAL A 28 -6.41 10.74 1.40
N VAL A 29 -5.17 10.38 1.20
CA VAL A 29 -4.31 9.70 2.19
C VAL A 29 -3.18 10.63 2.60
N GLU A 30 -3.13 10.96 3.89
CA GLU A 30 -2.08 11.74 4.53
C GLU A 30 -1.21 10.80 5.37
N LYS A 31 -0.05 10.42 4.85
CA LYS A 31 0.94 9.63 5.57
C LYS A 31 2.17 10.46 5.91
N GLY A 32 2.89 10.09 6.96
CA GLY A 32 4.13 10.80 7.28
C GLY A 32 4.59 10.62 8.71
N GLY A 33 5.75 11.22 9.01
CA GLY A 33 6.38 11.16 10.31
C GLY A 33 5.66 11.98 11.39
N ARG A 34 6.17 11.90 12.61
CA ARG A 34 5.74 12.76 13.72
C ARG A 34 6.02 14.23 13.41
N GLY A 35 5.15 15.11 13.86
CA GLY A 35 5.31 16.54 13.68
C GLY A 35 5.09 17.05 12.26
N SER A 36 4.67 16.22 11.30
CA SER A 36 4.53 16.61 9.89
C SER A 36 3.38 17.59 9.59
N GLY A 37 2.41 17.76 10.49
CA GLY A 37 1.29 18.68 10.29
C GLY A 37 0.06 18.08 9.61
N LYS A 38 0.08 16.79 9.22
CA LYS A 38 -1.03 16.14 8.48
C LYS A 38 -2.41 16.24 9.15
N SER A 39 -2.53 16.02 10.47
CA SER A 39 -3.82 16.14 11.15
C SER A 39 -4.32 17.58 11.22
N SER A 40 -3.41 18.56 11.31
CA SER A 40 -3.75 20.00 11.28
C SER A 40 -4.29 20.40 9.92
N ASP A 41 -3.64 19.96 8.85
CA ASP A 41 -4.07 20.22 7.50
C ASP A 41 -5.43 19.59 7.17
N LEU A 42 -5.62 18.31 7.54
CA LEU A 42 -6.94 17.66 7.42
C LEU A 42 -8.03 18.35 8.24
N GLY A 43 -7.70 18.81 9.45
CA GLY A 43 -8.62 19.58 10.28
C GLY A 43 -9.11 20.85 9.57
N HIS A 44 -8.19 21.64 9.02
CA HIS A 44 -8.54 22.83 8.24
C HIS A 44 -9.39 22.49 7.02
N THR A 45 -9.01 21.46 6.29
CA THR A 45 -9.68 21.01 5.07
C THR A 45 -11.11 20.56 5.32
N ILE A 46 -11.35 19.75 6.36
CA ILE A 46 -12.68 19.24 6.71
C ILE A 46 -13.61 20.39 7.13
N ILE A 47 -13.12 21.36 7.92
CA ILE A 47 -13.92 22.54 8.28
C ILE A 47 -14.36 23.32 7.04
N GLN A 48 -13.47 23.51 6.05
CA GLN A 48 -13.83 24.17 4.80
C GLN A 48 -14.85 23.39 3.98
N LEU A 49 -14.73 22.06 3.90
CA LEU A 49 -15.71 21.22 3.22
C LEU A 49 -17.10 21.33 3.86
N ILE A 50 -17.20 21.30 5.20
CA ILE A 50 -18.46 21.45 5.94
C ILE A 50 -19.07 22.84 5.74
N MET A 51 -18.26 23.89 5.67
CA MET A 51 -18.73 25.24 5.39
C MET A 51 -19.19 25.41 3.94
N ARG A 52 -18.53 24.74 2.99
CA ARG A 52 -18.79 24.89 1.55
C ARG A 52 -19.97 24.04 1.08
N TYR A 53 -20.06 22.79 1.53
CA TYR A 53 -21.02 21.82 1.01
C TYR A 53 -22.11 21.44 2.03
N PRO A 54 -23.39 21.21 1.60
CA PRO A 54 -24.48 20.76 2.44
C PRO A 54 -24.40 19.26 2.74
N VAL A 55 -23.35 18.84 3.41
CA VAL A 55 -23.07 17.46 3.77
C VAL A 55 -22.69 17.34 5.24
N ASN A 56 -22.88 16.19 5.83
CA ASN A 56 -22.36 15.82 7.15
C ASN A 56 -21.02 15.10 7.02
N ALA A 57 -20.23 15.13 8.08
CA ALA A 57 -18.99 14.38 8.21
C ALA A 57 -19.02 13.43 9.41
N VAL A 58 -18.25 12.35 9.31
CA VAL A 58 -17.95 11.46 10.43
C VAL A 58 -16.44 11.30 10.57
N CYS A 59 -15.93 11.54 11.78
CA CYS A 59 -14.54 11.26 12.14
C CYS A 59 -14.49 9.95 12.92
N ILE A 60 -13.57 9.07 12.51
CA ILE A 60 -13.51 7.69 12.97
C ILE A 60 -12.11 7.37 13.47
N ARG A 61 -12.02 6.73 14.63
CA ARG A 61 -10.83 6.05 15.12
C ARG A 61 -11.14 4.57 15.40
N LYS A 62 -10.10 3.78 15.61
CA LYS A 62 -10.27 2.37 15.97
C LYS A 62 -11.05 2.23 17.29
N THR A 63 -10.82 3.12 18.25
CA THR A 63 -11.44 3.11 19.59
C THR A 63 -12.13 4.44 19.92
N ASP A 64 -13.25 4.39 20.68
CA ASP A 64 -13.99 5.59 21.11
C ASP A 64 -13.20 6.47 22.10
N ASN A 65 -12.38 5.85 22.96
CA ASN A 65 -11.74 6.52 24.10
C ASN A 65 -10.77 7.65 23.72
N THR A 66 -10.25 7.64 22.49
CA THR A 66 -9.27 8.60 22.01
C THR A 66 -9.87 9.71 21.15
N LEU A 67 -11.15 9.62 20.77
CA LEU A 67 -11.81 10.57 19.87
C LEU A 67 -11.83 12.00 20.39
N GLU A 68 -12.12 12.18 21.69
CA GLU A 68 -12.20 13.52 22.30
C GLU A 68 -10.83 14.22 22.28
N GLN A 69 -9.78 13.51 22.67
CA GLN A 69 -8.42 14.08 22.81
C GLN A 69 -7.66 14.18 21.49
N SER A 70 -8.19 13.63 20.38
CA SER A 70 -7.55 13.64 19.07
C SER A 70 -8.38 14.46 18.06
N VAL A 71 -9.14 13.78 17.18
CA VAL A 71 -9.87 14.42 16.06
C VAL A 71 -10.85 15.51 16.48
N TYR A 72 -11.47 15.38 17.65
CA TYR A 72 -12.40 16.40 18.12
C TYR A 72 -11.68 17.69 18.52
N GLU A 73 -10.63 17.61 19.34
CA GLU A 73 -9.82 18.79 19.70
C GLU A 73 -9.11 19.36 18.50
N GLN A 74 -8.64 18.52 17.55
CA GLN A 74 -8.02 18.97 16.30
C GLN A 74 -8.97 19.84 15.45
N LEU A 75 -10.24 19.44 15.33
CA LEU A 75 -11.23 20.22 14.58
C LEU A 75 -11.63 21.51 15.34
N LYS A 76 -11.71 21.49 16.66
CA LYS A 76 -11.93 22.70 17.47
C LYS A 76 -10.79 23.70 17.27
N TRP A 77 -9.56 23.21 17.31
CA TRP A 77 -8.37 24.02 17.04
C TRP A 77 -8.45 24.65 15.64
N ALA A 78 -8.75 23.85 14.62
CA ALA A 78 -8.85 24.33 13.24
C ALA A 78 -9.95 25.40 13.07
N ILE A 79 -11.10 25.27 13.76
CA ILE A 79 -12.17 26.28 13.79
C ILE A 79 -11.67 27.58 14.41
N SER A 80 -10.94 27.51 15.53
CA SER A 80 -10.37 28.66 16.22
C SER A 80 -9.34 29.39 15.37
N GLU A 81 -8.38 28.64 14.80
CA GLU A 81 -7.32 29.18 13.95
C GLU A 81 -7.85 29.90 12.70
N GLN A 82 -8.89 29.34 12.08
CA GLN A 82 -9.56 29.98 10.95
C GLN A 82 -10.38 31.20 11.35
N GLY A 83 -10.56 31.49 12.64
CA GLY A 83 -11.35 32.61 13.16
C GLY A 83 -12.86 32.48 12.92
N VAL A 84 -13.36 31.26 12.73
CA VAL A 84 -14.78 30.99 12.41
C VAL A 84 -15.58 30.38 13.58
N SER A 85 -15.07 30.48 14.79
CA SER A 85 -15.72 29.91 16.00
C SER A 85 -17.16 30.33 16.16
N HIS A 86 -17.52 31.57 15.80
CA HIS A 86 -18.87 32.12 15.87
C HIS A 86 -19.85 31.41 14.90
N LEU A 87 -19.37 30.66 13.92
CA LEU A 87 -20.19 29.91 12.98
C LEU A 87 -20.43 28.46 13.42
N PHE A 88 -19.83 28.01 14.51
CA PHE A 88 -19.93 26.63 14.95
C PHE A 88 -20.48 26.51 16.39
N LYS A 89 -21.37 25.54 16.56
CA LYS A 89 -21.79 25.05 17.88
C LYS A 89 -21.06 23.77 18.20
N ILE A 90 -20.34 23.77 19.31
CA ILE A 90 -19.47 22.68 19.74
C ILE A 90 -20.09 22.00 20.94
N ASN A 91 -20.49 20.74 20.84
CA ASN A 91 -21.09 19.94 21.89
C ASN A 91 -20.15 18.82 22.33
N LYS A 92 -19.96 18.66 23.64
CA LYS A 92 -19.12 17.63 24.24
C LYS A 92 -19.88 16.30 24.51
N SER A 93 -21.17 16.38 24.78
CA SER A 93 -22.01 15.21 25.06
C SER A 93 -23.35 15.34 24.33
N PRO A 94 -23.60 14.56 23.28
CA PRO A 94 -22.61 13.76 22.52
C PRO A 94 -21.58 14.64 21.80
N LEU A 95 -20.40 14.07 21.46
CA LEU A 95 -19.39 14.77 20.65
C LEU A 95 -20.00 15.13 19.29
N LYS A 96 -20.17 16.42 19.05
CA LYS A 96 -20.78 16.95 17.83
C LYS A 96 -20.33 18.38 17.57
N ILE A 97 -19.99 18.70 16.34
CA ILE A 97 -19.68 20.06 15.88
C ILE A 97 -20.67 20.41 14.79
N THR A 98 -21.50 21.45 15.01
CA THR A 98 -22.55 21.86 14.07
C THR A 98 -22.19 23.19 13.43
N TYR A 99 -22.23 23.28 12.11
CA TYR A 99 -22.13 24.53 11.36
C TYR A 99 -23.47 25.25 11.43
N ILE A 100 -23.55 26.34 12.22
CA ILE A 100 -24.80 27.04 12.59
C ILE A 100 -25.56 27.56 11.36
N PRO A 101 -24.92 28.21 10.35
CA PRO A 101 -25.65 28.83 9.26
C PRO A 101 -26.50 27.87 8.42
N ARG A 102 -26.15 26.58 8.39
CA ARG A 102 -26.86 25.56 7.60
C ARG A 102 -27.47 24.46 8.46
N GLY A 103 -26.80 24.11 9.55
CA GLY A 103 -27.21 23.04 10.46
C GLY A 103 -26.61 21.67 10.14
N ASN A 104 -25.76 21.55 9.11
CA ASN A 104 -24.97 20.36 8.88
C ASN A 104 -23.84 20.23 9.92
N TYR A 105 -23.32 19.01 10.13
CA TYR A 105 -22.52 18.74 11.32
C TYR A 105 -21.47 17.63 11.11
N ILE A 106 -20.56 17.56 12.06
CA ILE A 106 -19.54 16.53 12.20
C ILE A 106 -19.84 15.72 13.46
N ILE A 107 -19.78 14.37 13.35
CA ILE A 107 -19.89 13.45 14.48
C ILE A 107 -18.62 12.60 14.61
N PHE A 108 -18.49 11.93 15.76
CA PHE A 108 -17.31 11.16 16.12
C PHE A 108 -17.72 9.75 16.52
N ARG A 109 -17.05 8.72 15.99
CA ARG A 109 -17.38 7.31 16.21
C ARG A 109 -16.12 6.44 16.31
N GLY A 110 -16.11 5.50 17.26
CA GLY A 110 -15.15 4.40 17.24
C GLY A 110 -15.60 3.28 16.30
N ALA A 111 -14.64 2.63 15.68
CA ALA A 111 -14.91 1.51 14.78
C ALA A 111 -15.12 0.16 15.50
N GLN A 112 -15.09 0.14 16.83
CA GLN A 112 -15.36 -1.04 17.66
C GLN A 112 -16.81 -1.55 17.50
N ASP A 113 -17.74 -0.64 17.15
CA ASP A 113 -19.12 -0.95 16.86
C ASP A 113 -19.49 -0.55 15.42
N PRO A 114 -19.21 -1.43 14.42
CA PRO A 114 -19.51 -1.16 13.02
C PRO A 114 -20.99 -0.88 12.75
N GLU A 115 -21.91 -1.41 13.56
CA GLU A 115 -23.35 -1.21 13.38
C GLU A 115 -23.75 0.27 13.58
N ARG A 116 -23.08 0.97 14.49
CA ARG A 116 -23.31 2.42 14.69
C ARG A 116 -22.90 3.26 13.48
N ILE A 117 -21.92 2.80 12.72
CA ILE A 117 -21.50 3.46 11.48
C ILE A 117 -22.47 3.11 10.35
N LYS A 118 -22.89 1.85 10.26
CA LYS A 118 -23.86 1.38 9.27
C LYS A 118 -25.24 2.07 9.41
N SER A 119 -25.61 2.49 10.61
CA SER A 119 -26.89 3.14 10.90
C SER A 119 -26.89 4.65 10.67
N LEU A 120 -25.78 5.27 10.26
CA LEU A 120 -25.70 6.72 10.04
C LEU A 120 -26.58 7.15 8.88
N LYS A 121 -27.63 7.89 9.22
CA LYS A 121 -28.57 8.52 8.29
C LYS A 121 -28.96 9.90 8.81
N ASP A 122 -29.13 10.84 7.91
CA ASP A 122 -29.73 12.14 8.21
C ASP A 122 -30.65 12.51 7.05
N SER A 123 -31.85 13.02 7.35
CA SER A 123 -32.87 13.34 6.36
C SER A 123 -32.58 14.61 5.56
N ARG A 124 -31.70 15.49 6.06
CA ARG A 124 -31.39 16.77 5.45
C ARG A 124 -30.05 16.82 4.75
N PHE A 125 -29.01 16.19 5.34
CA PHE A 125 -27.65 16.25 4.86
C PHE A 125 -27.03 14.87 4.84
N PRO A 126 -26.57 14.37 3.66
CA PRO A 126 -25.93 13.07 3.57
C PRO A 126 -24.58 13.07 4.31
N PHE A 127 -24.20 11.93 4.89
CA PHE A 127 -22.84 11.71 5.37
C PHE A 127 -21.93 11.40 4.17
N ALA A 128 -21.34 12.44 3.60
CA ALA A 128 -20.50 12.32 2.39
C ALA A 128 -19.00 12.47 2.69
N ILE A 129 -18.62 12.87 3.91
CA ILE A 129 -17.23 13.05 4.32
C ILE A 129 -16.92 12.10 5.46
N GLY A 130 -15.87 11.29 5.30
CA GLY A 130 -15.31 10.43 6.33
C GLY A 130 -13.84 10.78 6.60
N TRP A 131 -13.43 10.87 7.86
CA TRP A 131 -12.04 10.95 8.25
C TRP A 131 -11.70 9.79 9.18
N ILE A 132 -10.83 8.86 8.71
CA ILE A 132 -10.30 7.75 9.47
C ILE A 132 -8.90 8.12 9.94
N GLU A 133 -8.78 8.46 11.23
CA GLU A 133 -7.50 8.80 11.85
C GLU A 133 -6.82 7.56 12.39
N GLU A 134 -5.49 7.55 12.38
CA GLU A 134 -4.63 6.43 12.76
C GLU A 134 -5.00 5.15 11.99
N LEU A 135 -5.04 5.27 10.66
CA LEU A 135 -5.43 4.18 9.75
C LEU A 135 -4.64 2.89 10.02
N ALA A 136 -3.40 2.99 10.46
CA ALA A 136 -2.54 1.85 10.77
C ALA A 136 -3.00 1.03 12.00
N GLU A 137 -3.91 1.55 12.84
CA GLU A 137 -4.50 0.81 13.95
C GLU A 137 -5.52 -0.25 13.47
N PHE A 138 -6.04 -0.13 12.25
CA PHE A 138 -6.94 -1.11 11.65
C PHE A 138 -6.14 -2.32 11.16
N LYS A 139 -6.57 -3.52 11.55
CA LYS A 139 -5.82 -4.75 11.28
C LYS A 139 -5.81 -5.13 9.79
N THR A 140 -6.92 -4.85 9.08
CA THR A 140 -7.09 -5.22 7.68
C THR A 140 -7.72 -4.10 6.88
N GLU A 141 -7.50 -4.12 5.57
CA GLU A 141 -8.16 -3.23 4.62
C GLU A 141 -9.69 -3.43 4.63
N ASP A 142 -10.16 -4.66 4.83
CA ASP A 142 -11.59 -5.00 4.81
C ASP A 142 -12.37 -4.38 5.96
N GLU A 143 -11.75 -4.17 7.13
CA GLU A 143 -12.36 -3.38 8.21
C GLU A 143 -12.69 -1.97 7.73
N VAL A 144 -11.75 -1.33 7.04
CA VAL A 144 -11.89 0.04 6.54
C VAL A 144 -12.87 0.10 5.38
N LYS A 145 -12.84 -0.87 4.44
CA LYS A 145 -13.81 -0.99 3.35
C LYS A 145 -15.24 -1.16 3.86
N THR A 146 -15.44 -1.92 4.93
CA THR A 146 -16.76 -2.07 5.55
C THR A 146 -17.31 -0.72 6.03
N ILE A 147 -16.45 0.12 6.60
CA ILE A 147 -16.81 1.47 7.04
C ILE A 147 -17.15 2.36 5.85
N THR A 148 -16.25 2.47 4.88
CA THR A 148 -16.44 3.36 3.72
C THR A 148 -17.64 2.95 2.88
N ASN A 149 -17.84 1.65 2.62
CA ASN A 149 -19.01 1.13 1.92
C ASN A 149 -20.33 1.41 2.67
N SER A 150 -20.27 1.50 3.99
CA SER A 150 -21.46 1.85 4.80
C SER A 150 -21.88 3.30 4.62
N LEU A 151 -20.96 4.19 4.26
CA LEU A 151 -21.22 5.59 3.97
C LEU A 151 -21.59 5.85 2.49
N LEU A 152 -21.10 5.04 1.57
CA LEU A 152 -21.36 5.13 0.12
C LEU A 152 -22.74 4.55 -0.29
N ARG A 153 -23.82 4.87 0.43
CA ARG A 153 -25.11 4.17 0.25
C ARG A 153 -26.17 4.91 -0.55
N GLY A 154 -25.95 6.12 -0.96
CA GLY A 154 -26.95 6.92 -1.63
C GLY A 154 -26.41 7.73 -2.78
N GLU A 155 -27.27 8.08 -3.73
CA GLU A 155 -26.93 9.10 -4.70
C GLU A 155 -26.87 10.46 -4.00
N LEU A 156 -25.89 11.26 -4.36
CA LEU A 156 -25.75 12.63 -3.88
C LEU A 156 -26.39 13.59 -4.90
N ALA A 157 -26.87 14.72 -4.40
CA ALA A 157 -27.35 15.78 -5.27
C ALA A 157 -26.21 16.34 -6.14
N ASP A 158 -26.57 16.94 -7.28
CA ASP A 158 -25.63 17.53 -8.22
C ASP A 158 -24.63 18.47 -7.53
N GLY A 159 -23.36 18.32 -7.89
CA GLY A 159 -22.26 19.10 -7.32
C GLY A 159 -21.77 18.64 -5.95
N LEU A 160 -22.38 17.60 -5.36
CA LEU A 160 -21.86 16.93 -4.16
C LEU A 160 -21.06 15.69 -4.54
N PHE A 161 -20.14 15.30 -3.68
CA PHE A 161 -19.29 14.13 -3.87
C PHE A 161 -18.92 13.50 -2.54
N TYR A 162 -18.63 12.20 -2.55
CA TYR A 162 -18.04 11.51 -1.42
C TYR A 162 -16.55 11.80 -1.31
N LYS A 163 -16.06 11.88 -0.07
CA LYS A 163 -14.65 12.10 0.23
C LYS A 163 -14.25 11.37 1.51
N PHE A 164 -13.22 10.52 1.39
CA PHE A 164 -12.62 9.83 2.54
C PHE A 164 -11.19 10.31 2.75
N PHE A 165 -10.92 10.75 3.95
CA PHE A 165 -9.59 11.14 4.40
C PHE A 165 -9.02 10.06 5.32
N TYR A 166 -7.74 9.79 5.16
CA TYR A 166 -7.00 8.84 5.99
C TYR A 166 -5.73 9.51 6.47
N SER A 167 -5.42 9.39 7.77
CA SER A 167 -4.18 9.88 8.34
C SER A 167 -3.50 8.79 9.15
N TYR A 168 -2.20 8.61 8.97
CA TYR A 168 -1.43 7.65 9.75
C TYR A 168 0.09 7.90 9.69
N ASN A 169 0.81 7.36 10.68
CA ASN A 169 2.24 7.19 10.62
C ASN A 169 2.54 5.79 10.10
N PRO A 170 3.38 5.62 9.06
CA PRO A 170 3.68 4.31 8.51
C PRO A 170 4.25 3.36 9.58
N PRO A 171 3.67 2.15 9.72
CA PRO A 171 4.28 1.10 10.52
C PRO A 171 5.67 0.75 10.01
N LYS A 172 6.58 0.31 10.89
CA LYS A 172 7.91 -0.14 10.49
C LYS A 172 7.85 -1.24 9.43
N ARG A 173 6.97 -2.22 9.65
CA ARG A 173 6.86 -3.42 8.84
C ARG A 173 6.35 -3.08 7.44
N LYS A 174 7.16 -3.32 6.40
CA LYS A 174 6.78 -3.11 4.98
C LYS A 174 5.54 -3.93 4.60
N GLN A 175 5.41 -5.15 5.12
CA GLN A 175 4.29 -6.06 4.88
C GLN A 175 2.98 -5.65 5.57
N SER A 176 2.95 -4.55 6.32
CA SER A 176 1.69 -4.00 6.85
C SER A 176 0.78 -3.60 5.67
N TRP A 177 -0.52 -3.87 5.80
CA TRP A 177 -1.47 -3.64 4.70
C TRP A 177 -1.52 -2.17 4.23
N VAL A 178 -1.34 -1.20 5.13
CA VAL A 178 -1.32 0.22 4.79
C VAL A 178 -0.08 0.57 3.96
N ASN A 179 1.09 0.01 4.30
CA ASN A 179 2.32 0.22 3.56
C ASN A 179 2.22 -0.43 2.18
N LYS A 180 1.81 -1.70 2.10
CA LYS A 180 1.59 -2.41 0.83
C LYS A 180 0.65 -1.66 -0.12
N LYS A 181 -0.36 -0.98 0.42
CA LYS A 181 -1.34 -0.27 -0.37
C LYS A 181 -0.89 1.13 -0.79
N TYR A 182 -0.21 1.88 0.09
CA TYR A 182 0.03 3.31 -0.10
C TYR A 182 1.51 3.69 -0.23
N GLU A 183 2.45 2.74 0.00
CA GLU A 183 3.87 2.91 -0.33
C GLU A 183 4.22 2.36 -1.71
N SER A 184 3.35 1.54 -2.29
CA SER A 184 3.57 0.89 -3.58
C SER A 184 3.69 1.90 -4.72
N VAL A 185 4.52 1.59 -5.71
CA VAL A 185 4.59 2.31 -6.99
C VAL A 185 3.26 2.27 -7.75
N ILE A 186 2.41 1.27 -7.47
CA ILE A 186 1.06 1.15 -8.03
C ILE A 186 0.08 1.78 -7.06
N GLN A 187 -0.37 2.97 -7.38
CA GLN A 187 -1.35 3.68 -6.56
C GLN A 187 -2.77 3.17 -6.83
N PRO A 188 -3.62 3.03 -5.79
CA PRO A 188 -5.02 2.67 -5.98
C PRO A 188 -5.77 3.71 -6.83
N PRO A 189 -6.75 3.31 -7.66
CA PRO A 189 -7.54 4.25 -8.43
C PRO A 189 -8.32 5.23 -7.54
N ASN A 190 -8.63 6.42 -8.08
CA ASN A 190 -9.36 7.48 -7.36
C ASN A 190 -8.75 7.87 -6.00
N THR A 191 -7.44 7.68 -5.85
CA THR A 191 -6.71 7.91 -4.61
C THR A 191 -5.61 8.93 -4.83
N HIS A 192 -5.51 9.89 -3.92
CA HIS A 192 -4.36 10.79 -3.81
C HIS A 192 -3.60 10.46 -2.53
N VAL A 193 -2.34 10.08 -2.65
CA VAL A 193 -1.47 9.81 -1.51
C VAL A 193 -0.49 10.96 -1.36
N HIS A 194 -0.49 11.60 -0.21
CA HIS A 194 0.44 12.64 0.16
C HIS A 194 1.32 12.18 1.31
N HIS A 195 2.62 12.37 1.17
CA HIS A 195 3.61 12.09 2.20
C HIS A 195 4.17 13.40 2.72
N SER A 196 4.22 13.55 4.05
CA SER A 196 4.77 14.72 4.71
C SER A 196 5.70 14.34 5.86
N THR A 197 6.67 15.21 6.10
CA THR A 197 7.64 15.10 7.20
C THR A 197 7.56 16.33 8.08
N TYR A 198 8.25 16.34 9.21
CA TYR A 198 8.35 17.54 10.05
C TYR A 198 8.98 18.72 9.34
N LEU A 199 9.79 18.49 8.29
CA LEU A 199 10.41 19.53 7.45
C LEU A 199 9.39 20.31 6.61
N ASP A 200 8.23 19.72 6.36
CA ASP A 200 7.11 20.32 5.64
C ASP A 200 6.22 21.20 6.53
N ASN A 201 6.43 21.11 7.85
CA ASN A 201 5.64 21.83 8.84
C ASN A 201 6.34 23.11 9.31
N PRO A 202 5.93 24.31 8.82
CA PRO A 202 6.57 25.57 9.20
C PRO A 202 6.32 25.98 10.66
N TYR A 203 5.46 25.27 11.37
CA TYR A 203 5.10 25.59 12.76
C TYR A 203 5.79 24.68 13.78
N ILE A 204 6.71 23.82 13.33
CA ILE A 204 7.44 22.91 14.21
C ILE A 204 8.38 23.68 15.14
N SER A 205 8.48 23.29 16.39
CA SER A 205 9.36 23.96 17.34
C SER A 205 10.84 23.62 17.11
N GLN A 206 11.73 24.55 17.47
CA GLN A 206 13.16 24.31 17.40
C GLN A 206 13.60 23.12 18.26
N ALA A 207 12.99 22.95 19.45
CA ALA A 207 13.26 21.80 20.32
C ALA A 207 12.89 20.46 19.67
N PHE A 208 11.82 20.41 18.87
CA PHE A 208 11.47 19.21 18.12
C PHE A 208 12.53 18.88 17.04
N ILE A 209 13.02 19.91 16.35
CA ILE A 209 14.07 19.74 15.32
C ILE A 209 15.34 19.20 15.97
N GLU A 210 15.76 19.76 17.11
CA GLU A 210 16.94 19.31 17.86
C GLU A 210 16.81 17.84 18.31
N GLU A 211 15.65 17.42 18.80
CA GLU A 211 15.42 16.02 19.17
C GLU A 211 15.40 15.07 17.93
N ALA A 212 14.91 15.55 16.80
CA ALA A 212 14.94 14.79 15.56
C ALA A 212 16.39 14.59 15.07
N GLU A 213 17.21 15.63 15.09
CA GLU A 213 18.63 15.57 14.71
C GLU A 213 19.43 14.68 15.70
N ALA A 214 19.20 14.84 17.00
CA ALA A 214 19.82 13.97 18.01
C ALA A 214 19.41 12.49 17.83
N THR A 215 18.18 12.24 17.39
CA THR A 215 17.75 10.87 17.06
C THR A 215 18.45 10.36 15.80
N LYS A 216 18.65 11.21 14.80
CA LYS A 216 19.38 10.88 13.57
C LYS A 216 20.82 10.47 13.87
N GLU A 217 21.53 11.22 14.71
CA GLU A 217 22.90 10.90 15.13
C GLU A 217 22.99 9.56 15.87
N ARG A 218 22.00 9.26 16.72
CA ARG A 218 21.95 7.99 17.49
C ARG A 218 21.53 6.80 16.65
N SER A 219 20.58 7.00 15.72
CA SER A 219 20.01 5.93 14.90
C SER A 219 19.29 6.52 13.67
N GLU A 220 19.99 6.54 12.53
CA GLU A 220 19.44 6.93 11.24
C GLU A 220 18.15 6.15 10.89
N LYS A 221 18.15 4.83 11.19
CA LYS A 221 16.98 3.95 10.99
C LYS A 221 15.76 4.44 11.77
N ARG A 222 15.93 4.81 13.05
CA ARG A 222 14.85 5.32 13.87
C ARG A 222 14.37 6.69 13.40
N TYR A 223 15.29 7.58 13.01
CA TYR A 223 14.98 8.89 12.46
C TYR A 223 14.14 8.78 11.19
N ARG A 224 14.55 7.95 10.24
CA ARG A 224 13.81 7.73 8.98
C ARG A 224 12.38 7.25 9.24
N TRP A 225 12.20 6.31 10.15
CA TRP A 225 10.87 5.82 10.48
C TRP A 225 10.04 6.84 11.26
N GLU A 226 10.56 7.39 12.33
CA GLU A 226 9.78 8.16 13.31
C GLU A 226 9.50 9.58 12.85
N TYR A 227 10.49 10.22 12.21
CA TYR A 227 10.43 11.62 11.79
C TYR A 227 10.19 11.81 10.30
N LEU A 228 10.76 10.97 9.44
CA LEU A 228 10.48 11.03 8.01
C LEU A 228 9.26 10.18 7.59
N GLY A 229 8.75 9.29 8.46
CA GLY A 229 7.58 8.49 8.17
C GLY A 229 7.80 7.45 7.07
N GLU A 230 8.99 6.87 7.02
CA GLU A 230 9.34 5.84 6.06
C GLU A 230 9.07 4.43 6.61
N ALA A 231 8.51 3.55 5.80
CA ALA A 231 8.36 2.13 6.14
C ALA A 231 9.69 1.41 5.95
N ILE A 232 10.50 1.39 6.98
CA ILE A 232 11.89 0.91 6.92
C ILE A 232 12.05 -0.62 7.00
N GLY A 233 10.99 -1.37 7.34
CA GLY A 233 11.02 -2.81 7.50
C GLY A 233 12.05 -3.29 8.53
N SER A 234 12.82 -4.32 8.15
CA SER A 234 14.02 -4.77 8.88
C SER A 234 15.13 -3.71 8.88
N GLY A 235 15.04 -2.74 7.95
CA GLY A 235 15.99 -1.67 7.67
C GLY A 235 17.09 -2.07 6.70
N VAL A 236 16.97 -3.25 6.09
CA VAL A 236 17.81 -3.75 5.00
C VAL A 236 16.88 -4.10 3.85
N ALA A 237 17.07 -3.52 2.68
CA ALA A 237 16.29 -3.89 1.49
C ALA A 237 16.82 -5.22 0.95
N PRO A 238 15.95 -6.23 0.73
CA PRO A 238 16.40 -7.51 0.16
C PRO A 238 16.88 -7.40 -1.28
N PHE A 239 16.31 -6.46 -2.04
CA PHE A 239 16.63 -6.23 -3.45
C PHE A 239 16.89 -4.74 -3.68
N GLU A 240 18.16 -4.30 -3.58
CA GLU A 240 18.57 -2.92 -3.86
C GLU A 240 18.64 -2.64 -5.38
N ASN A 241 18.58 -3.69 -6.19
CA ASN A 241 18.76 -3.70 -7.64
C ASN A 241 17.43 -3.64 -8.43
N LEU A 242 16.30 -3.30 -7.77
CA LEU A 242 15.01 -3.13 -8.44
C LEU A 242 14.98 -1.88 -9.31
N VAL A 243 14.54 -2.03 -10.56
CA VAL A 243 14.34 -0.94 -11.52
C VAL A 243 12.91 -0.97 -12.04
N PHE A 244 12.09 -0.04 -11.57
CA PHE A 244 10.71 0.10 -12.07
C PHE A 244 10.66 1.04 -13.26
N ARG A 245 10.31 0.51 -14.44
CA ARG A 245 10.12 1.29 -15.67
C ARG A 245 9.21 0.57 -16.65
N LYS A 246 8.67 1.32 -17.59
CA LYS A 246 7.93 0.74 -18.73
C LYS A 246 8.86 -0.13 -19.58
N ILE A 247 8.36 -1.30 -20.00
CA ILE A 247 8.98 -2.20 -20.97
C ILE A 247 8.10 -2.22 -22.22
N THR A 248 8.63 -1.75 -23.36
CA THR A 248 7.82 -1.63 -24.59
C THR A 248 7.69 -2.98 -25.31
N ASP A 249 6.67 -3.12 -26.16
CA ASP A 249 6.46 -4.35 -26.95
C ASP A 249 7.60 -4.59 -27.95
N GLU A 250 8.20 -3.51 -28.48
CA GLU A 250 9.39 -3.61 -29.34
C GLU A 250 10.62 -4.10 -28.58
N GLU A 251 10.75 -3.78 -27.30
CA GLU A 251 11.80 -4.31 -26.44
C GLU A 251 11.57 -5.81 -26.18
N ILE A 252 10.32 -6.18 -25.83
CA ILE A 252 9.95 -7.58 -25.60
C ILE A 252 10.13 -8.46 -26.84
N ALA A 253 9.83 -7.94 -28.02
CA ALA A 253 10.02 -8.69 -29.28
C ALA A 253 11.47 -9.09 -29.57
N ARG A 254 12.44 -8.46 -28.89
CA ARG A 254 13.87 -8.77 -29.00
C ARG A 254 14.38 -9.73 -27.91
N PHE A 255 13.51 -10.10 -26.98
CA PHE A 255 13.86 -10.99 -25.89
C PHE A 255 13.87 -12.44 -26.35
N ASP A 256 15.01 -13.09 -26.26
CA ASP A 256 15.26 -14.44 -26.79
C ASP A 256 15.56 -15.48 -25.71
N ASN A 257 16.01 -15.06 -24.53
CA ASN A 257 16.42 -15.95 -23.45
C ASN A 257 15.37 -15.97 -22.33
N ILE A 258 14.28 -16.72 -22.57
CA ILE A 258 13.09 -16.74 -21.72
C ILE A 258 13.23 -17.74 -20.57
N ARG A 259 12.72 -17.37 -19.42
CA ARG A 259 12.59 -18.19 -18.21
C ARG A 259 11.16 -18.12 -17.71
N GLN A 260 10.61 -19.26 -17.34
CA GLN A 260 9.25 -19.35 -16.81
C GLN A 260 9.24 -20.19 -15.55
N GLY A 261 8.53 -19.70 -14.53
CA GLY A 261 8.36 -20.38 -13.27
C GLY A 261 6.93 -20.33 -12.78
N ASN A 262 6.55 -21.31 -11.98
CA ASN A 262 5.23 -21.38 -11.40
C ASN A 262 5.29 -21.81 -9.93
N ASP A 263 4.68 -21.03 -9.06
CA ASP A 263 4.37 -21.38 -7.70
C ASP A 263 2.88 -21.72 -7.60
N PHE A 264 2.56 -22.92 -7.08
CA PHE A 264 1.17 -23.37 -6.99
C PHE A 264 0.52 -22.80 -5.74
N GLY A 265 -0.69 -22.27 -5.90
CA GLY A 265 -1.59 -21.86 -4.84
C GLY A 265 -3.03 -22.16 -5.24
N TYR A 266 -3.95 -22.18 -4.28
CA TYR A 266 -5.36 -22.43 -4.61
C TYR A 266 -6.34 -21.60 -3.77
N ALA A 267 -6.57 -21.97 -2.52
CA ALA A 267 -7.69 -21.43 -1.73
C ALA A 267 -7.45 -20.02 -1.21
N ASN A 268 -6.44 -19.84 -0.37
CA ASN A 268 -6.06 -18.57 0.22
C ASN A 268 -4.73 -18.03 -0.32
N ASP A 269 -3.89 -18.95 -0.82
CA ASP A 269 -2.61 -18.61 -1.42
C ASP A 269 -2.79 -18.47 -2.94
N PRO A 270 -2.32 -17.39 -3.55
CA PRO A 270 -2.42 -17.20 -4.98
C PRO A 270 -1.48 -18.15 -5.72
N LEU A 271 -1.93 -18.65 -6.87
CA LEU A 271 -1.06 -19.21 -7.88
C LEU A 271 -0.28 -18.07 -8.51
N ALA A 272 1.03 -18.24 -8.73
CA ALA A 272 1.89 -17.28 -9.40
C ALA A 272 2.69 -17.95 -10.53
N PHE A 273 2.33 -17.66 -11.77
CA PHE A 273 3.15 -17.96 -12.94
C PHE A 273 3.86 -16.69 -13.38
N VAL A 274 5.17 -16.78 -13.63
CA VAL A 274 6.01 -15.63 -14.02
C VAL A 274 6.79 -15.94 -15.28
N ARG A 275 6.95 -14.92 -16.13
CA ARG A 275 7.71 -14.99 -17.38
C ARG A 275 8.74 -13.88 -17.42
N TRP A 276 10.02 -14.25 -17.61
CA TRP A 276 11.17 -13.37 -17.58
C TRP A 276 12.03 -13.51 -18.82
N HIS A 277 12.74 -12.44 -19.20
CA HIS A 277 13.94 -12.49 -20.07
C HIS A 277 15.19 -12.32 -19.21
N TYR A 278 16.25 -13.04 -19.55
CA TYR A 278 17.54 -12.93 -18.89
C TYR A 278 18.65 -12.47 -19.85
N ASP A 279 19.09 -11.22 -19.72
CA ASP A 279 20.33 -10.72 -20.33
C ASP A 279 21.53 -11.21 -19.49
N LYS A 280 22.06 -12.39 -19.84
CA LYS A 280 23.18 -13.01 -19.11
C LYS A 280 24.46 -12.16 -19.13
N LYS A 281 24.67 -11.37 -20.19
CA LYS A 281 25.89 -10.54 -20.33
C LYS A 281 25.85 -9.36 -19.35
N LYS A 282 24.69 -8.79 -19.16
CA LYS A 282 24.46 -7.67 -18.25
C LYS A 282 24.01 -8.11 -16.86
N ARG A 283 23.78 -9.39 -16.64
CA ARG A 283 23.19 -9.94 -15.41
C ARG A 283 21.90 -9.23 -15.02
N VAL A 284 21.02 -8.97 -16.01
CA VAL A 284 19.75 -8.25 -15.83
C VAL A 284 18.59 -9.15 -16.21
N ILE A 285 17.56 -9.21 -15.38
CA ILE A 285 16.30 -9.88 -15.69
C ILE A 285 15.18 -8.85 -15.92
N TYR A 286 14.27 -9.18 -16.84
CA TYR A 286 13.14 -8.32 -17.24
C TYR A 286 11.85 -9.09 -17.08
N ALA A 287 10.91 -8.58 -16.27
CA ALA A 287 9.58 -9.14 -16.12
C ALA A 287 8.75 -8.89 -17.39
N ILE A 288 8.32 -9.98 -18.05
CA ILE A 288 7.58 -9.90 -19.31
C ILE A 288 6.07 -10.01 -19.06
N ASP A 289 5.67 -11.00 -18.27
CA ASP A 289 4.26 -11.31 -18.06
C ASP A 289 4.07 -12.13 -16.78
N GLU A 290 2.83 -12.14 -16.26
CA GLU A 290 2.43 -12.93 -15.10
C GLU A 290 1.02 -13.48 -15.26
N ILE A 291 0.74 -14.62 -14.60
CA ILE A 291 -0.62 -15.11 -14.29
C ILE A 291 -0.68 -15.24 -12.78
N TYR A 292 -1.56 -14.49 -12.15
CA TYR A 292 -1.61 -14.42 -10.69
C TYR A 292 -3.06 -14.40 -10.18
N GLY A 293 -3.35 -15.15 -9.13
CA GLY A 293 -4.64 -15.11 -8.47
C GLY A 293 -4.95 -16.32 -7.61
N VAL A 294 -5.94 -16.16 -6.74
CA VAL A 294 -6.51 -17.25 -5.93
C VAL A 294 -7.55 -18.03 -6.72
N LYS A 295 -7.71 -19.32 -6.40
CA LYS A 295 -8.69 -20.24 -7.04
C LYS A 295 -8.47 -20.45 -8.54
N ILE A 296 -7.30 -20.17 -9.07
CA ILE A 296 -6.93 -20.55 -10.43
C ILE A 296 -6.63 -22.04 -10.44
N SER A 297 -7.41 -22.82 -11.20
CA SER A 297 -7.18 -24.26 -11.37
C SER A 297 -6.03 -24.53 -12.37
N ASN A 298 -5.43 -25.74 -12.30
CA ASN A 298 -4.43 -26.17 -13.27
C ASN A 298 -4.94 -26.10 -14.72
N ARG A 299 -6.23 -26.39 -14.93
CA ARG A 299 -6.89 -26.25 -16.24
C ARG A 299 -6.88 -24.81 -16.73
N GLU A 300 -7.30 -23.89 -15.89
CA GLU A 300 -7.34 -22.46 -16.21
C GLU A 300 -5.93 -21.91 -16.45
N LEU A 301 -4.95 -22.31 -15.64
CA LEU A 301 -3.54 -21.98 -15.85
C LEU A 301 -3.07 -22.44 -17.23
N ALA A 302 -3.34 -23.71 -17.58
CA ALA A 302 -2.94 -24.29 -18.86
C ALA A 302 -3.62 -23.61 -20.05
N GLU A 303 -4.90 -23.21 -19.92
CA GLU A 303 -5.63 -22.45 -20.93
C GLU A 303 -4.96 -21.10 -21.17
N ARG A 304 -4.70 -20.33 -20.12
CA ARG A 304 -4.02 -19.00 -20.20
C ARG A 304 -2.60 -19.11 -20.75
N ILE A 305 -1.83 -20.14 -20.40
CA ILE A 305 -0.49 -20.41 -20.94
C ILE A 305 -0.56 -20.67 -22.45
N ARG A 306 -1.53 -21.47 -22.94
CA ARG A 306 -1.72 -21.77 -24.35
C ARG A 306 -2.22 -20.56 -25.16
N GLU A 307 -3.16 -19.81 -24.63
CA GLU A 307 -3.65 -18.58 -25.26
C GLU A 307 -2.53 -17.57 -25.49
N LYS A 308 -1.57 -17.49 -24.56
CA LYS A 308 -0.38 -16.64 -24.67
C LYS A 308 0.77 -17.27 -25.49
N GLY A 309 0.65 -18.54 -25.90
CA GLY A 309 1.69 -19.26 -26.67
C GLY A 309 2.94 -19.65 -25.86
N TYR A 310 2.84 -19.75 -24.53
CA TYR A 310 3.99 -19.96 -23.64
C TYR A 310 4.36 -21.43 -23.40
N GLN A 311 3.53 -22.37 -23.85
CA GLN A 311 3.73 -23.83 -23.68
C GLN A 311 4.95 -24.39 -24.46
N SER A 312 5.52 -23.61 -25.38
CA SER A 312 6.69 -24.01 -26.20
C SER A 312 8.03 -23.83 -25.49
N GLN A 313 8.03 -23.32 -24.27
CA GLN A 313 9.24 -23.08 -23.48
C GLN A 313 9.11 -23.73 -22.11
N MET A 314 10.25 -24.10 -21.51
CA MET A 314 10.31 -24.77 -20.21
C MET A 314 9.67 -23.92 -19.12
N ILE A 315 8.81 -24.57 -18.31
CA ILE A 315 8.21 -24.02 -17.10
C ILE A 315 8.69 -24.85 -15.92
N THR A 316 9.39 -24.23 -14.98
CA THR A 316 9.84 -24.88 -13.75
C THR A 316 8.86 -24.55 -12.62
N CYS A 317 8.25 -25.56 -12.03
CA CYS A 317 7.22 -25.43 -11.02
C CYS A 317 7.75 -25.81 -9.63
N ASP A 318 7.03 -25.40 -8.58
CA ASP A 318 7.24 -25.98 -7.25
C ASP A 318 7.13 -27.51 -7.30
N SER A 319 8.19 -28.21 -6.86
CA SER A 319 8.21 -29.68 -6.81
C SER A 319 7.40 -30.28 -5.66
N ALA A 320 6.85 -29.48 -4.75
CA ALA A 320 5.95 -29.96 -3.70
C ALA A 320 4.59 -30.46 -4.24
N GLU A 321 4.24 -30.07 -5.49
CA GLU A 321 2.98 -30.40 -6.16
C GLU A 321 3.16 -31.32 -7.39
N PRO A 322 3.69 -32.55 -7.23
CA PRO A 322 3.99 -33.43 -8.38
C PRO A 322 2.74 -33.81 -9.18
N LYS A 323 1.59 -33.93 -8.52
CA LYS A 323 0.31 -34.23 -9.20
C LYS A 323 -0.12 -33.12 -10.14
N SER A 324 0.05 -31.86 -9.75
CA SER A 324 -0.27 -30.69 -10.57
C SER A 324 0.67 -30.60 -11.77
N ILE A 325 1.95 -30.93 -11.59
CA ILE A 325 2.94 -31.01 -12.68
C ILE A 325 2.56 -32.11 -13.69
N ASP A 326 2.21 -33.32 -13.21
CA ASP A 326 1.78 -34.42 -14.06
C ASP A 326 0.47 -34.11 -14.81
N GLU A 327 -0.50 -33.47 -14.16
CA GLU A 327 -1.73 -33.02 -14.78
C GLU A 327 -1.46 -32.03 -15.93
N LEU A 328 -0.66 -30.99 -15.68
CA LEU A 328 -0.25 -30.01 -16.71
C LEU A 328 0.39 -30.70 -17.90
N LYS A 329 1.31 -31.63 -17.64
CA LYS A 329 2.10 -32.32 -18.67
C LYS A 329 1.30 -33.32 -19.48
N LEU A 330 0.57 -34.23 -18.80
CA LEU A 330 -0.03 -35.41 -19.40
C LEU A 330 -1.49 -35.19 -19.86
N GLN A 331 -2.22 -34.27 -19.21
CA GLN A 331 -3.64 -34.08 -19.47
C GLN A 331 -3.98 -32.73 -20.09
N LEU A 332 -3.18 -31.69 -19.81
CA LEU A 332 -3.49 -30.31 -20.17
C LEU A 332 -2.60 -29.73 -21.31
N ASN A 333 -1.81 -30.58 -21.98
CA ASN A 333 -0.97 -30.21 -23.12
C ASN A 333 0.04 -29.09 -22.85
N ILE A 334 0.71 -29.14 -21.69
CA ILE A 334 1.88 -28.32 -21.38
C ILE A 334 3.12 -29.25 -21.28
N PRO A 335 3.69 -29.69 -22.41
CA PRO A 335 4.67 -30.76 -22.41
C PRO A 335 5.99 -30.39 -21.76
N LEU A 336 6.35 -29.11 -21.79
CA LEU A 336 7.61 -28.58 -21.24
C LEU A 336 7.42 -28.03 -19.82
N VAL A 337 6.96 -28.90 -18.90
CA VAL A 337 6.83 -28.58 -17.49
C VAL A 337 7.66 -29.56 -16.66
N GLN A 338 8.34 -29.06 -15.63
CA GLN A 338 9.15 -29.84 -14.71
C GLN A 338 9.08 -29.30 -13.29
N GLY A 339 9.36 -30.14 -12.30
CA GLY A 339 9.52 -29.70 -10.90
C GLY A 339 10.92 -29.14 -10.65
N ALA A 340 11.00 -28.13 -9.81
CA ALA A 340 12.24 -27.56 -9.33
C ALA A 340 13.06 -28.60 -8.54
N LYS A 341 14.37 -28.58 -8.66
CA LYS A 341 15.29 -29.46 -7.94
C LYS A 341 15.71 -28.78 -6.64
N LYS A 342 14.87 -28.89 -5.62
CA LYS A 342 15.13 -28.30 -4.30
C LYS A 342 16.27 -29.01 -3.60
N GLY A 343 17.27 -28.25 -3.14
CA GLY A 343 18.32 -28.69 -2.22
C GLY A 343 18.20 -27.98 -0.87
N PRO A 344 18.98 -28.40 0.14
CA PRO A 344 19.12 -27.63 1.36
C PRO A 344 19.50 -26.18 1.05
N ASP A 345 18.92 -25.20 1.74
CA ASP A 345 19.19 -23.76 1.59
C ASP A 345 18.96 -23.20 0.17
N SER A 346 18.24 -23.93 -0.69
CA SER A 346 17.98 -23.50 -2.08
C SER A 346 17.19 -22.19 -2.14
N ARG A 347 16.42 -21.87 -1.09
CA ARG A 347 15.67 -20.64 -0.99
C ARG A 347 16.58 -19.45 -0.74
N GLU A 348 17.37 -19.50 0.31
CA GLU A 348 18.33 -18.44 0.66
C GLU A 348 19.39 -18.24 -0.43
N TYR A 349 19.77 -19.31 -1.11
CA TYR A 349 20.68 -19.23 -2.25
C TYR A 349 20.03 -18.49 -3.43
N GLY A 350 18.79 -18.81 -3.75
CA GLY A 350 18.04 -18.15 -4.80
C GLY A 350 17.76 -16.67 -4.50
N GLU A 351 17.41 -16.35 -3.26
CA GLU A 351 17.21 -14.97 -2.81
C GLU A 351 18.51 -14.15 -2.97
N ARG A 352 19.65 -14.70 -2.55
CA ARG A 352 20.97 -14.07 -2.75
C ARG A 352 21.36 -13.90 -4.21
N TRP A 353 21.06 -14.89 -5.06
CA TRP A 353 21.34 -14.79 -6.49
C TRP A 353 20.54 -13.66 -7.15
N LEU A 354 19.27 -13.46 -6.75
CA LEU A 354 18.44 -12.35 -7.24
C LEU A 354 18.99 -10.99 -6.76
N ASP A 355 19.45 -10.90 -5.53
CA ASP A 355 20.07 -9.70 -4.96
C ASP A 355 21.41 -9.37 -5.64
N ASP A 356 22.18 -10.39 -6.04
CA ASP A 356 23.46 -10.26 -6.75
C ASP A 356 23.35 -9.87 -8.23
N LEU A 357 22.14 -9.78 -8.81
CA LEU A 357 21.96 -9.32 -10.18
C LEU A 357 22.26 -7.82 -10.30
N ASP A 358 22.72 -7.38 -11.48
CA ASP A 358 22.97 -5.95 -11.72
C ASP A 358 21.66 -5.15 -11.78
N ALA A 359 20.54 -5.75 -12.24
CA ALA A 359 19.21 -5.17 -12.13
C ALA A 359 18.09 -6.22 -12.28
N ILE A 360 16.98 -5.98 -11.60
CA ILE A 360 15.69 -6.63 -11.78
C ILE A 360 14.72 -5.58 -12.32
N VAL A 361 14.43 -5.63 -13.63
CA VAL A 361 13.61 -4.64 -14.33
C VAL A 361 12.16 -5.10 -14.35
N ILE A 362 11.28 -4.31 -13.79
CA ILE A 362 9.85 -4.61 -13.65
C ILE A 362 9.02 -3.45 -14.20
N ASP A 363 8.04 -3.78 -15.03
CA ASP A 363 7.02 -2.84 -15.48
C ASP A 363 5.76 -3.02 -14.62
N PRO A 364 5.44 -2.07 -13.71
CA PRO A 364 4.30 -2.22 -12.80
C PRO A 364 2.93 -2.27 -13.49
N GLU A 365 2.82 -1.72 -14.70
CA GLU A 365 1.57 -1.79 -15.47
C GLU A 365 1.38 -3.18 -16.09
N ARG A 366 2.48 -3.83 -16.48
CA ARG A 366 2.49 -5.15 -17.15
C ARG A 366 2.48 -6.31 -16.15
N THR A 367 3.25 -6.20 -15.08
CA THR A 367 3.44 -7.25 -14.05
C THR A 367 3.23 -6.68 -12.65
N PRO A 368 1.97 -6.29 -12.32
CA PRO A 368 1.66 -5.59 -11.07
C PRO A 368 1.88 -6.43 -9.80
N ASN A 369 1.74 -7.76 -9.88
CA ASN A 369 1.94 -8.61 -8.71
C ASN A 369 3.41 -8.88 -8.46
N ILE A 370 4.21 -9.10 -9.52
CA ILE A 370 5.68 -9.14 -9.42
C ILE A 370 6.19 -7.83 -8.81
N ALA A 371 5.75 -6.68 -9.32
CA ALA A 371 6.16 -5.37 -8.81
C ALA A 371 5.85 -5.24 -7.31
N ARG A 372 4.63 -5.59 -6.90
CA ARG A 372 4.18 -5.48 -5.50
C ARG A 372 4.97 -6.37 -4.56
N GLU A 373 5.19 -7.63 -4.91
CA GLU A 373 5.86 -8.58 -4.03
C GLU A 373 7.36 -8.27 -3.91
N PHE A 374 8.05 -7.94 -5.02
CA PHE A 374 9.46 -7.55 -4.97
C PHE A 374 9.67 -6.23 -4.21
N GLU A 375 8.83 -5.21 -4.45
CA GLU A 375 8.91 -3.93 -3.75
C GLU A 375 8.68 -4.07 -2.24
N SER A 376 7.72 -4.92 -1.84
CA SER A 376 7.35 -5.11 -0.44
C SER A 376 8.14 -6.18 0.29
N ALA A 377 9.05 -6.89 -0.39
CA ALA A 377 9.90 -7.90 0.22
C ALA A 377 10.67 -7.33 1.42
N ASP A 378 10.82 -8.13 2.45
CA ASP A 378 11.58 -7.77 3.65
C ASP A 378 12.24 -9.02 4.24
N TYR A 379 13.32 -8.83 4.98
CA TYR A 379 13.94 -9.93 5.72
C TYR A 379 13.11 -10.29 6.96
N ALA A 380 12.99 -11.58 7.24
CA ALA A 380 12.49 -12.06 8.51
C ALA A 380 13.35 -11.49 9.65
N VAL A 381 12.71 -11.20 10.79
CA VAL A 381 13.43 -10.69 11.97
C VAL A 381 13.43 -11.72 13.11
N ASP A 382 14.43 -11.65 13.96
CA ASP A 382 14.45 -12.38 15.23
C ASP A 382 13.57 -11.69 16.29
N ARG A 383 13.55 -12.24 17.52
CA ARG A 383 12.77 -11.69 18.63
C ARG A 383 13.21 -10.27 19.05
N ASP A 384 14.45 -9.93 18.78
CA ASP A 384 15.04 -8.63 19.10
C ASP A 384 14.91 -7.62 17.96
N GLY A 385 14.30 -8.06 16.81
CA GLY A 385 14.07 -7.24 15.63
C GLY A 385 15.26 -7.12 14.68
N ASN A 386 16.27 -7.99 14.81
CA ASN A 386 17.39 -8.04 13.88
C ASN A 386 17.03 -8.87 12.64
N PRO A 387 17.45 -8.45 11.43
CA PRO A 387 17.17 -9.19 10.22
C PRO A 387 17.88 -10.54 10.20
N LYS A 388 17.15 -11.58 9.80
CA LYS A 388 17.70 -12.92 9.51
C LYS A 388 18.13 -12.97 8.04
N PRO A 389 19.03 -13.86 7.65
CA PRO A 389 19.50 -14.00 6.27
C PRO A 389 18.48 -14.75 5.37
N LYS A 390 17.19 -14.52 5.54
CA LYS A 390 16.10 -15.06 4.72
C LYS A 390 14.91 -14.08 4.69
N LEU A 391 14.18 -14.06 3.57
CA LEU A 391 12.98 -13.25 3.44
C LEU A 391 11.86 -13.70 4.39
N GLU A 392 10.94 -12.78 4.71
CA GLU A 392 9.67 -13.15 5.33
C GLU A 392 8.84 -14.01 4.36
N GLU A 393 8.28 -15.10 4.86
CA GLU A 393 7.40 -15.99 4.09
C GLU A 393 5.97 -15.42 4.02
N VAL A 394 5.84 -14.24 3.40
CA VAL A 394 4.55 -13.53 3.29
C VAL A 394 4.48 -12.80 1.94
N ASN A 395 3.53 -13.20 1.10
CA ASN A 395 3.33 -12.65 -0.24
C ASN A 395 4.62 -12.67 -1.07
N ASP A 396 5.19 -13.83 -1.21
CA ASP A 396 6.47 -14.11 -1.88
C ASP A 396 6.31 -15.09 -3.06
N HIS A 397 5.07 -15.33 -3.50
CA HIS A 397 4.72 -16.31 -4.54
C HIS A 397 5.38 -16.02 -5.89
N THR A 398 5.42 -14.75 -6.32
CA THR A 398 6.11 -14.37 -7.55
C THR A 398 7.63 -14.41 -7.39
N ILE A 399 8.15 -14.19 -6.18
CA ILE A 399 9.57 -14.32 -5.85
C ILE A 399 9.96 -15.81 -5.92
N ASP A 400 9.16 -16.70 -5.32
CA ASP A 400 9.39 -18.15 -5.36
C ASP A 400 9.26 -18.69 -6.79
N ALA A 401 8.23 -18.29 -7.54
CA ALA A 401 8.10 -18.63 -8.96
C ALA A 401 9.31 -18.14 -9.78
N THR A 402 9.83 -16.94 -9.50
CA THR A 402 11.03 -16.42 -10.14
C THR A 402 12.26 -17.28 -9.81
N ARG A 403 12.43 -17.66 -8.57
CA ARG A 403 13.52 -18.57 -8.17
C ARG A 403 13.45 -19.89 -8.93
N TYR A 404 12.26 -20.47 -9.08
CA TYR A 404 12.09 -21.69 -9.89
C TYR A 404 12.43 -21.44 -11.36
N ALA A 405 12.01 -20.32 -11.92
CA ALA A 405 12.30 -19.96 -13.31
C ALA A 405 13.81 -19.92 -13.63
N PHE A 406 14.62 -19.48 -12.67
CA PHE A 406 16.06 -19.30 -12.82
C PHE A 406 16.91 -20.40 -12.18
N GLU A 407 16.32 -21.49 -11.70
CA GLU A 407 17.03 -22.54 -10.99
C GLU A 407 18.29 -23.06 -11.73
N ASP A 408 18.18 -23.28 -13.04
CA ASP A 408 19.30 -23.77 -13.84
C ASP A 408 20.39 -22.70 -14.07
N ASP A 409 20.04 -21.40 -14.05
CA ASP A 409 20.99 -20.29 -14.17
C ASP A 409 21.74 -19.99 -12.85
N MET A 410 21.15 -20.35 -11.73
CA MET A 410 21.74 -20.21 -10.40
C MET A 410 22.86 -21.24 -10.15
N ARG A 411 22.83 -22.37 -10.84
CA ARG A 411 23.83 -23.44 -10.64
C ARG A 411 25.16 -23.03 -11.22
N GLN A 412 26.21 -23.00 -10.40
CA GLN A 412 27.57 -22.92 -10.92
C GLN A 412 27.98 -24.25 -11.55
N PRO A 413 28.61 -24.27 -12.75
CA PRO A 413 29.16 -25.49 -13.32
C PRO A 413 30.22 -26.06 -12.36
N GLY A 414 29.98 -27.22 -11.76
CA GLY A 414 30.96 -27.93 -10.94
C GLY A 414 30.69 -28.07 -9.45
N ILE A 415 29.60 -27.52 -8.93
CA ILE A 415 29.20 -27.77 -7.55
C ILE A 415 27.94 -28.63 -7.53
N SER A 416 28.09 -29.94 -7.37
CA SER A 416 26.97 -30.84 -7.08
C SER A 416 26.74 -30.82 -5.58
N PHE A 417 25.58 -30.34 -5.16
CA PHE A 417 25.09 -30.53 -3.79
C PHE A 417 24.46 -31.93 -3.71
N TRP A 418 25.18 -32.86 -3.05
CA TRP A 418 24.69 -34.19 -2.65
C TRP A 418 24.18 -34.16 -1.23
#